data_afe8ed668824dd173187082665ccf8c5
#
_entry.id   afe8ed668824dd173187082665ccf8c5
#
_cell.length_a   1.000
_cell.length_b   1.000
_cell.length_c   1.000
_cell.angle_alpha   90.00
_cell.angle_beta   90.00
_cell.angle_gamma   90.00
#
_symmetry.space_group_name_H-M   'P 1'
#
loop_
_entity.id
_entity.type
_entity.pdbx_description
1 polymer ?
#
loop_
_entity_poly.entity_id
_entity_poly.type
_entity_poly.pdbx_seq_one_letter_code
_entity_poly.pdbx_strand_id
1 'polypeptide(L)'
;LWISSMEDAAIREGFANLRPDSDYDALYQSALCRAKADWLVGINATRLFSVLYHKTLTVGRVQTPTLKMLVDRDAKILRFQKEKYYTVGIQSGSLKADSGRIADAETANSLKEKCTGANAVCTSIRREKKAEQPPKLYDLTTLQREANRLFGFTAKQTLDYAQQLYEKKLLTYPRTDSQYLTEDMGQTAQHLVSDLLGLLPFAQGLDLTPEVGRILNSKKVSDHHA
;
A
#
# COMPACT_ATOMS: atom_id res chain seq x y z
N LEU A 1 15.40 23.85 7.86
CA LEU A 1 13.95 24.00 7.82
C LEU A 1 13.30 22.64 7.58
N TRP A 2 12.40 22.23 8.47
CA TRP A 2 11.61 20.99 8.33
C TRP A 2 10.13 21.36 8.33
N ILE A 3 9.45 21.06 7.23
CA ILE A 3 8.00 21.28 7.05
C ILE A 3 7.38 20.06 6.38
N SER A 4 6.17 19.68 6.79
CA SER A 4 5.41 18.54 6.23
C SER A 4 4.23 19.00 5.36
N SER A 5 3.98 20.32 5.30
CA SER A 5 2.92 20.95 4.53
C SER A 5 3.44 22.20 3.84
N MET A 6 2.88 22.51 2.68
CA MET A 6 3.19 23.73 1.91
C MET A 6 2.18 24.86 2.16
N GLU A 7 1.35 24.73 3.20
CA GLU A 7 0.47 25.80 3.63
C GLU A 7 1.27 26.99 4.19
N ASP A 8 0.83 28.20 3.93
CA ASP A 8 1.51 29.43 4.35
C ASP A 8 1.79 29.49 5.86
N ALA A 9 0.87 28.98 6.67
CA ALA A 9 1.03 28.91 8.11
C ALA A 9 2.17 27.98 8.51
N ALA A 10 2.25 26.78 7.94
CA ALA A 10 3.30 25.79 8.22
C ALA A 10 4.67 26.30 7.78
N ILE A 11 4.75 26.99 6.63
CA ILE A 11 5.99 27.60 6.15
C ILE A 11 6.48 28.69 7.11
N ARG A 12 5.59 29.61 7.54
CA ARG A 12 5.94 30.67 8.48
C ARG A 12 6.37 30.13 9.84
N GLU A 13 5.67 29.13 10.35
CA GLU A 13 6.04 28.46 11.60
C GLU A 13 7.39 27.77 11.48
N GLY A 14 7.65 27.06 10.37
CA GLY A 14 8.92 26.42 10.11
C GLY A 14 10.09 27.40 10.09
N PHE A 15 9.94 28.57 9.48
CA PHE A 15 10.96 29.63 9.51
C PHE A 15 11.11 30.27 10.90
N ALA A 16 10.04 30.39 11.67
CA ALA A 16 10.10 30.92 13.03
C ALA A 16 10.81 29.95 14.00
N ASN A 17 10.82 28.65 13.70
CA ASN A 17 11.39 27.59 14.53
C ASN A 17 12.70 27.00 13.97
N LEU A 18 13.47 27.78 13.23
CA LEU A 18 14.79 27.34 12.75
C LEU A 18 15.71 27.00 13.92
N ARG A 19 16.43 25.87 13.78
CA ARG A 19 17.43 25.42 14.75
C ARG A 19 18.84 25.66 14.21
N PRO A 20 19.84 25.73 15.11
CA PRO A 20 21.22 25.79 14.70
C PRO A 20 21.62 24.61 13.82
N ASP A 21 22.54 24.82 12.87
CA ASP A 21 23.06 23.80 11.97
C ASP A 21 23.71 22.62 12.74
N SER A 22 24.41 22.94 13.82
CA SER A 22 25.04 21.96 14.71
C SER A 22 24.10 20.88 15.26
N ASP A 23 22.80 21.16 15.39
CA ASP A 23 21.82 20.18 15.84
C ASP A 23 21.60 19.05 14.82
N TYR A 24 22.01 19.27 13.58
CA TYR A 24 21.84 18.36 12.45
C TYR A 24 23.12 17.62 12.02
N ASP A 25 24.26 17.87 12.68
CA ASP A 25 25.55 17.24 12.33
C ASP A 25 25.47 15.71 12.31
N ALA A 26 24.84 15.10 13.32
CA ALA A 26 24.69 13.65 13.38
C ALA A 26 23.83 13.11 12.22
N LEU A 27 22.78 13.82 11.85
CA LEU A 27 21.92 13.46 10.72
C LEU A 27 22.67 13.58 9.39
N TYR A 28 23.45 14.65 9.21
CA TYR A 28 24.30 14.85 8.05
C TYR A 28 25.34 13.74 7.92
N GLN A 29 26.05 13.41 9.00
CA GLN A 29 27.05 12.33 9.00
C GLN A 29 26.42 10.97 8.69
N SER A 30 25.22 10.71 9.19
CA SER A 30 24.46 9.50 8.86
C SER A 30 24.13 9.41 7.36
N ALA A 31 23.65 10.50 6.78
CA ALA A 31 23.35 10.59 5.34
C ALA A 31 24.61 10.41 4.49
N LEU A 32 25.71 11.05 4.87
CA LEU A 32 27.00 10.96 4.18
C LEU A 32 27.58 9.53 4.27
N CYS A 33 27.52 8.91 5.45
CA CYS A 33 27.96 7.53 5.65
C CYS A 33 27.18 6.56 4.75
N ARG A 34 25.87 6.70 4.71
CA ARG A 34 25.00 5.91 3.82
C ARG A 34 25.35 6.10 2.35
N ALA A 35 25.52 7.34 1.89
CA ALA A 35 25.87 7.63 0.50
C ALA A 35 27.22 7.01 0.12
N LYS A 36 28.23 7.14 0.99
CA LYS A 36 29.56 6.53 0.78
C LYS A 36 29.49 4.99 0.77
N ALA A 37 28.77 4.39 1.69
CA ALA A 37 28.62 2.94 1.76
C ALA A 37 27.89 2.40 0.50
N ASP A 38 26.80 3.01 0.09
CA ASP A 38 26.08 2.63 -1.13
C ASP A 38 26.99 2.74 -2.37
N TRP A 39 27.79 3.79 -2.48
CA TRP A 39 28.71 3.96 -3.59
C TRP A 39 29.84 2.94 -3.57
N LEU A 40 30.53 2.75 -2.44
CA LEU A 40 31.66 1.83 -2.33
C LEU A 40 31.23 0.38 -2.58
N VAL A 41 30.16 -0.07 -1.97
CA VAL A 41 29.64 -1.43 -2.15
C VAL A 41 29.13 -1.62 -3.58
N GLY A 42 28.33 -0.69 -4.07
CA GLY A 42 27.73 -0.76 -5.38
C GLY A 42 28.75 -0.81 -6.51
N ILE A 43 29.75 0.08 -6.51
CA ILE A 43 30.74 0.14 -7.60
C ILE A 43 31.69 -1.08 -7.57
N ASN A 44 32.19 -1.46 -6.38
CA ASN A 44 33.15 -2.56 -6.28
C ASN A 44 32.50 -3.91 -6.59
N ALA A 45 31.29 -4.17 -6.05
CA ALA A 45 30.57 -5.39 -6.35
C ALA A 45 30.12 -5.46 -7.83
N THR A 46 29.65 -4.36 -8.40
CA THR A 46 29.30 -4.30 -9.82
C THR A 46 30.53 -4.63 -10.69
N ARG A 47 31.67 -4.03 -10.42
CA ARG A 47 32.91 -4.30 -11.17
C ARG A 47 33.35 -5.75 -11.01
N LEU A 48 33.41 -6.26 -9.78
CA LEU A 48 33.79 -7.63 -9.49
C LEU A 48 32.93 -8.64 -10.27
N PHE A 49 31.61 -8.58 -10.11
CA PHE A 49 30.72 -9.52 -10.77
C PHE A 49 30.72 -9.34 -12.30
N SER A 50 30.82 -8.11 -12.79
CA SER A 50 30.88 -7.88 -14.25
C SER A 50 32.15 -8.45 -14.86
N VAL A 51 33.29 -8.41 -14.18
CA VAL A 51 34.55 -9.04 -14.63
C VAL A 51 34.45 -10.56 -14.53
N LEU A 52 33.99 -11.10 -13.41
CA LEU A 52 33.90 -12.56 -13.21
C LEU A 52 32.97 -13.26 -14.21
N TYR A 53 31.87 -12.61 -14.57
CA TYR A 53 30.87 -13.19 -15.46
C TYR A 53 30.92 -12.66 -16.89
N HIS A 54 31.90 -11.82 -17.23
CA HIS A 54 32.03 -11.18 -18.56
C HIS A 54 30.77 -10.52 -19.08
N LYS A 55 29.96 -9.96 -18.17
CA LYS A 55 28.69 -9.32 -18.45
C LYS A 55 28.43 -8.21 -17.46
N THR A 56 27.84 -7.11 -17.89
CA THR A 56 27.45 -6.03 -16.96
C THR A 56 26.41 -6.52 -15.97
N LEU A 57 26.82 -6.65 -14.70
CA LEU A 57 25.96 -7.07 -13.59
C LEU A 57 25.97 -5.97 -12.54
N THR A 58 24.90 -5.22 -12.48
CA THR A 58 24.77 -4.12 -11.52
C THR A 58 24.36 -4.62 -10.14
N VAL A 59 25.04 -4.14 -9.12
CA VAL A 59 24.71 -4.43 -7.71
C VAL A 59 24.28 -3.12 -7.04
N GLY A 60 23.16 -3.17 -6.34
CA GLY A 60 22.62 -2.02 -5.66
C GLY A 60 21.74 -2.39 -4.47
N ARG A 61 21.64 -1.49 -3.53
CA ARG A 61 20.98 -1.66 -2.25
C ARG A 61 19.49 -2.02 -2.37
N VAL A 62 18.82 -1.56 -3.42
CA VAL A 62 17.39 -1.84 -3.65
C VAL A 62 17.22 -2.95 -4.70
N GLN A 63 17.87 -2.80 -5.85
CA GLN A 63 17.66 -3.72 -6.99
C GLN A 63 18.12 -5.15 -6.68
N THR A 64 19.23 -5.35 -5.98
CA THR A 64 19.75 -6.70 -5.70
C THR A 64 18.86 -7.48 -4.73
N PRO A 65 18.43 -6.94 -3.57
CA PRO A 65 17.45 -7.61 -2.72
C PRO A 65 16.11 -7.87 -3.42
N THR A 66 15.64 -6.93 -4.24
CA THR A 66 14.39 -7.12 -5.01
C THR A 66 14.52 -8.27 -5.99
N LEU A 67 15.63 -8.34 -6.74
CA LEU A 67 15.93 -9.46 -7.63
C LEU A 67 15.98 -10.78 -6.87
N LYS A 68 16.63 -10.80 -5.69
CA LYS A 68 16.67 -11.98 -4.83
C LYS A 68 15.27 -12.46 -4.45
N MET A 69 14.37 -11.57 -4.07
CA MET A 69 12.98 -11.93 -3.74
C MET A 69 12.26 -12.58 -4.93
N LEU A 70 12.48 -12.09 -6.15
CA LEU A 70 11.91 -12.67 -7.37
C LEU A 70 12.49 -14.06 -7.62
N VAL A 71 13.81 -14.21 -7.56
CA VAL A 71 14.48 -15.52 -7.75
C VAL A 71 14.03 -16.54 -6.71
N ASP A 72 13.91 -16.13 -5.43
CA ASP A 72 13.43 -17.02 -4.37
C ASP A 72 11.96 -17.43 -4.61
N ARG A 73 11.14 -16.53 -5.16
CA ARG A 73 9.76 -16.84 -5.52
C ARG A 73 9.69 -17.82 -6.70
N ASP A 74 10.46 -17.58 -7.75
CA ASP A 74 10.53 -18.48 -8.90
C ASP A 74 11.02 -19.87 -8.50
N ALA A 75 12.04 -19.96 -7.64
CA ALA A 75 12.52 -21.22 -7.12
C ALA A 75 11.42 -21.98 -6.34
N LYS A 76 10.57 -21.28 -5.57
CA LYS A 76 9.42 -21.90 -4.89
C LYS A 76 8.37 -22.41 -5.88
N ILE A 77 8.13 -21.67 -6.97
CA ILE A 77 7.19 -22.08 -8.01
C ILE A 77 7.72 -23.30 -8.75
N LEU A 78 9.01 -23.31 -9.13
CA LEU A 78 9.64 -24.45 -9.82
C LEU A 78 9.69 -25.73 -8.96
N ARG A 79 9.83 -25.59 -7.65
CA ARG A 79 9.85 -26.71 -6.69
C ARG A 79 8.47 -27.04 -6.13
N PHE A 80 7.41 -26.41 -6.66
CA PHE A 80 6.06 -26.64 -6.16
C PHE A 80 5.63 -28.07 -6.35
N GLN A 81 5.31 -28.75 -5.25
CA GLN A 81 4.75 -30.10 -5.26
C GLN A 81 3.23 -29.98 -5.11
N LYS A 82 2.53 -30.64 -6.03
CA LYS A 82 1.06 -30.68 -5.98
C LYS A 82 0.62 -31.63 -4.88
N GLU A 83 -0.15 -31.12 -3.93
CA GLU A 83 -0.78 -31.93 -2.89
C GLU A 83 -2.28 -32.07 -3.23
N LYS A 84 -2.77 -33.30 -3.23
CA LYS A 84 -4.21 -33.57 -3.33
C LYS A 84 -4.87 -33.30 -2.00
N TYR A 85 -5.97 -32.60 -2.03
CA TYR A 85 -6.90 -32.49 -0.91
C TYR A 85 -8.33 -32.65 -1.41
N TYR A 86 -9.22 -32.95 -0.49
CA TYR A 86 -10.63 -33.13 -0.76
C TYR A 86 -11.43 -32.11 0.03
N THR A 87 -12.59 -31.73 -0.50
CA THR A 87 -13.58 -30.90 0.22
C THR A 87 -14.93 -31.57 0.04
N VAL A 88 -15.73 -31.57 1.09
CA VAL A 88 -17.11 -32.08 1.05
C VAL A 88 -18.04 -30.87 1.13
N GLY A 89 -18.78 -30.63 0.04
CA GLY A 89 -19.80 -29.58 -0.02
C GLY A 89 -21.16 -30.17 0.32
N ILE A 90 -21.93 -29.46 1.12
CA ILE A 90 -23.34 -29.77 1.40
C ILE A 90 -24.23 -28.63 0.92
N GLN A 91 -25.42 -29.00 0.42
CA GLN A 91 -26.46 -28.06 0.04
C GLN A 91 -27.79 -28.49 0.64
N SER A 92 -28.42 -27.60 1.39
CA SER A 92 -29.77 -27.79 1.95
C SER A 92 -30.61 -26.56 1.64
N GLY A 93 -31.50 -26.67 0.67
CA GLY A 93 -32.24 -25.52 0.12
C GLY A 93 -31.26 -24.45 -0.45
N SER A 94 -31.34 -23.24 0.08
CA SER A 94 -30.45 -22.13 -0.30
C SER A 94 -29.13 -22.10 0.45
N LEU A 95 -28.96 -22.90 1.51
CA LEU A 95 -27.75 -22.96 2.31
C LEU A 95 -26.72 -23.86 1.63
N LYS A 96 -25.51 -23.33 1.51
CA LYS A 96 -24.32 -24.07 1.05
C LYS A 96 -23.23 -23.97 2.12
N ALA A 97 -22.60 -25.08 2.41
CA ALA A 97 -21.46 -25.12 3.31
C ALA A 97 -20.42 -26.11 2.77
N ASP A 98 -19.17 -25.78 2.94
CA ASP A 98 -18.04 -26.62 2.54
C ASP A 98 -17.21 -27.00 3.76
N SER A 99 -16.70 -28.23 3.77
CA SER A 99 -15.69 -28.62 4.75
C SER A 99 -14.39 -27.85 4.53
N GLY A 100 -13.53 -27.79 5.51
CA GLY A 100 -12.13 -27.46 5.28
C GLY A 100 -11.43 -28.49 4.38
N ARG A 101 -10.14 -28.29 4.12
CA ARG A 101 -9.33 -29.26 3.36
C ARG A 101 -9.17 -30.57 4.14
N ILE A 102 -9.46 -31.68 3.50
CA ILE A 102 -9.31 -33.04 4.01
C ILE A 102 -8.18 -33.69 3.22
N ALA A 103 -7.18 -34.25 3.91
CA ALA A 103 -5.97 -34.77 3.27
C ALA A 103 -6.21 -36.09 2.52
N ASP A 104 -7.10 -36.93 3.02
CA ASP A 104 -7.34 -38.26 2.51
C ASP A 104 -8.77 -38.47 1.97
N ALA A 105 -8.89 -39.37 0.98
CA ALA A 105 -10.15 -39.66 0.32
C ALA A 105 -11.12 -40.44 1.21
N GLU A 106 -10.63 -41.27 2.12
CA GLU A 106 -11.44 -42.11 2.97
C GLU A 106 -12.23 -41.28 3.97
N THR A 107 -11.57 -40.36 4.66
CA THR A 107 -12.20 -39.38 5.54
C THR A 107 -13.21 -38.52 4.80
N ALA A 108 -12.88 -38.06 3.58
CA ALA A 108 -13.80 -37.27 2.78
C ALA A 108 -15.06 -38.09 2.38
N ASN A 109 -14.89 -39.32 1.96
CA ASN A 109 -16.01 -40.21 1.59
C ASN A 109 -16.87 -40.55 2.83
N SER A 110 -16.25 -40.89 3.96
CA SER A 110 -16.97 -41.13 5.21
C SER A 110 -17.81 -39.93 5.64
N LEU A 111 -17.26 -38.72 5.53
CA LEU A 111 -17.99 -37.50 5.83
C LEU A 111 -19.16 -37.29 4.86
N LYS A 112 -18.95 -37.51 3.55
CA LYS A 112 -19.98 -37.42 2.53
C LYS A 112 -21.14 -38.40 2.83
N GLU A 113 -20.82 -39.65 3.14
CA GLU A 113 -21.83 -40.68 3.47
C GLU A 113 -22.64 -40.30 4.71
N LYS A 114 -21.98 -39.83 5.77
CA LYS A 114 -22.66 -39.34 6.98
C LYS A 114 -23.61 -38.17 6.73
N CYS A 115 -23.28 -37.31 5.79
CA CYS A 115 -24.11 -36.14 5.47
C CYS A 115 -25.21 -36.44 4.43
N THR A 116 -25.08 -37.50 3.66
CA THR A 116 -26.06 -37.84 2.60
C THR A 116 -27.37 -38.31 3.19
N GLY A 117 -28.46 -37.60 2.93
CA GLY A 117 -29.80 -37.91 3.45
C GLY A 117 -30.01 -37.58 4.92
N ALA A 118 -28.99 -37.04 5.62
CA ALA A 118 -29.10 -36.60 7.00
C ALA A 118 -29.81 -35.23 7.10
N ASN A 119 -30.50 -34.98 8.22
CA ASN A 119 -31.08 -33.69 8.49
C ASN A 119 -29.99 -32.69 8.98
N ALA A 120 -29.97 -31.52 8.37
CA ALA A 120 -29.15 -30.42 8.86
C ALA A 120 -29.86 -29.72 10.03
N VAL A 121 -29.21 -29.66 11.19
CA VAL A 121 -29.71 -29.01 12.39
C VAL A 121 -28.93 -27.73 12.65
N CYS A 122 -29.62 -26.59 12.65
CA CYS A 122 -29.02 -25.32 13.02
C CYS A 122 -28.86 -25.27 14.56
N THR A 123 -27.62 -25.36 15.04
CA THR A 123 -27.32 -25.35 16.48
C THR A 123 -27.16 -23.96 17.06
N SER A 124 -26.75 -22.99 16.24
CA SER A 124 -26.61 -21.60 16.67
C SER A 124 -26.66 -20.63 15.48
N ILE A 125 -27.16 -19.44 15.74
CA ILE A 125 -27.14 -18.32 14.78
C ILE A 125 -26.46 -17.16 15.48
N ARG A 126 -25.34 -16.69 14.90
CA ARG A 126 -24.65 -15.48 15.38
C ARG A 126 -24.78 -14.38 14.33
N ARG A 127 -25.30 -13.24 14.75
CA ARG A 127 -25.37 -12.04 13.92
C ARG A 127 -24.35 -11.04 14.42
N GLU A 128 -23.45 -10.62 13.56
CA GLU A 128 -22.46 -9.59 13.86
C GLU A 128 -22.70 -8.36 12.98
N LYS A 129 -22.77 -7.20 13.62
CA LYS A 129 -22.70 -5.92 12.90
C LYS A 129 -21.22 -5.64 12.58
N LYS A 130 -20.88 -5.62 11.31
CA LYS A 130 -19.54 -5.18 10.86
C LYS A 130 -19.66 -3.78 10.27
N ALA A 131 -18.81 -2.87 10.71
CA ALA A 131 -18.68 -1.55 10.11
C ALA A 131 -17.45 -1.57 9.20
N GLU A 132 -17.64 -1.30 7.92
CA GLU A 132 -16.52 -1.05 7.01
C GLU A 132 -16.13 0.43 7.09
N GLN A 133 -14.85 0.66 7.28
CA GLN A 133 -14.31 2.00 7.26
C GLN A 133 -14.13 2.47 5.80
N PRO A 134 -14.39 3.74 5.49
CA PRO A 134 -14.08 4.26 4.17
C PRO A 134 -12.59 4.13 3.87
N PRO A 135 -12.21 4.02 2.58
CA PRO A 135 -10.80 3.98 2.20
C PRO A 135 -10.08 5.24 2.67
N LYS A 136 -8.79 5.10 2.95
CA LYS A 136 -7.91 6.23 3.26
C LYS A 136 -7.53 6.97 1.99
N LEU A 137 -6.84 8.09 2.14
CA LEU A 137 -6.20 8.78 1.02
C LEU A 137 -5.11 7.90 0.39
N TYR A 138 -4.69 8.24 -0.80
CA TYR A 138 -3.63 7.50 -1.49
C TYR A 138 -2.24 7.90 -1.02
N ASP A 139 -1.44 6.91 -0.67
CA ASP A 139 0.01 6.97 -0.83
C ASP A 139 0.39 6.53 -2.26
N LEU A 140 1.64 6.75 -2.64
CA LEU A 140 2.12 6.38 -3.98
C LEU A 140 1.92 4.90 -4.29
N THR A 141 2.24 4.03 -3.35
CA THR A 141 2.17 2.57 -3.56
C THR A 141 0.73 2.10 -3.76
N THR A 142 -0.20 2.62 -2.97
CA THR A 142 -1.62 2.28 -3.08
C THR A 142 -2.19 2.81 -4.40
N LEU A 143 -1.84 4.05 -4.79
CA LEU A 143 -2.23 4.61 -6.08
C LEU A 143 -1.71 3.76 -7.25
N GLN A 144 -0.44 3.37 -7.23
CA GLN A 144 0.15 2.53 -8.28
C GLN A 144 -0.52 1.16 -8.39
N ARG A 145 -0.82 0.52 -7.24
CA ARG A 145 -1.51 -0.78 -7.21
C ARG A 145 -2.91 -0.68 -7.78
N GLU A 146 -3.65 0.36 -7.43
CA GLU A 146 -5.03 0.52 -7.88
C GLU A 146 -5.10 0.95 -9.35
N ALA A 147 -4.24 1.85 -9.79
CA ALA A 147 -4.12 2.22 -11.19
C ALA A 147 -3.72 1.02 -12.08
N ASN A 148 -2.85 0.15 -11.58
CA ASN A 148 -2.53 -1.09 -12.29
C ASN A 148 -3.74 -2.03 -12.36
N ARG A 149 -4.45 -2.22 -11.25
CA ARG A 149 -5.63 -3.09 -11.19
C ARG A 149 -6.78 -2.62 -12.09
N LEU A 150 -7.03 -1.31 -12.13
CA LEU A 150 -8.18 -0.73 -12.86
C LEU A 150 -7.86 -0.42 -14.32
N PHE A 151 -6.64 0.04 -14.61
CA PHE A 151 -6.27 0.59 -15.92
C PHE A 151 -5.08 -0.11 -16.57
N GLY A 152 -4.44 -1.07 -15.88
CA GLY A 152 -3.24 -1.76 -16.38
C GLY A 152 -1.99 -0.89 -16.43
N PHE A 153 -1.98 0.27 -15.77
CA PHE A 153 -0.81 1.15 -15.77
C PHE A 153 0.36 0.52 -15.01
N THR A 154 1.56 0.70 -15.54
CA THR A 154 2.78 0.37 -14.79
C THR A 154 2.99 1.35 -13.64
N ALA A 155 3.75 0.95 -12.62
CA ALA A 155 4.11 1.83 -11.51
C ALA A 155 4.79 3.12 -12.01
N LYS A 156 5.64 3.01 -13.04
CA LYS A 156 6.31 4.16 -13.65
C LYS A 156 5.30 5.11 -14.31
N GLN A 157 4.41 4.59 -15.16
CA GLN A 157 3.38 5.42 -15.83
C GLN A 157 2.51 6.16 -14.81
N THR A 158 2.08 5.47 -13.75
CA THR A 158 1.28 6.10 -12.69
C THR A 158 2.04 7.25 -12.02
N LEU A 159 3.33 7.03 -11.70
CA LEU A 159 4.16 8.09 -11.11
C LEU A 159 4.38 9.25 -12.09
N ASP A 160 4.65 8.97 -13.36
CA ASP A 160 4.89 9.99 -14.38
C ASP A 160 3.65 10.89 -14.58
N TYR A 161 2.44 10.29 -14.57
CA TYR A 161 1.19 11.05 -14.64
C TYR A 161 0.93 11.87 -13.37
N ALA A 162 1.13 11.27 -12.19
CA ALA A 162 0.98 11.98 -10.93
C ALA A 162 1.97 13.15 -10.82
N GLN A 163 3.21 12.97 -11.29
CA GLN A 163 4.22 14.02 -11.33
C GLN A 163 3.81 15.19 -12.24
N GLN A 164 3.25 14.91 -13.42
CA GLN A 164 2.75 15.95 -14.33
C GLN A 164 1.57 16.73 -13.72
N LEU A 165 0.68 16.05 -13.00
CA LEU A 165 -0.42 16.71 -12.31
C LEU A 165 0.09 17.58 -11.14
N TYR A 166 1.08 17.12 -10.41
CA TYR A 166 1.74 17.89 -9.36
C TYR A 166 2.40 19.16 -9.91
N GLU A 167 3.14 19.07 -11.02
CA GLU A 167 3.78 20.21 -11.67
C GLU A 167 2.75 21.26 -12.15
N LYS A 168 1.53 20.83 -12.49
CA LYS A 168 0.39 21.68 -12.81
C LYS A 168 -0.39 22.17 -11.57
N LYS A 169 0.07 21.84 -10.36
CA LYS A 169 -0.59 22.17 -9.09
C LYS A 169 -2.01 21.60 -8.94
N LEU A 170 -2.28 20.47 -9.56
CA LEU A 170 -3.56 19.75 -9.49
C LEU A 170 -3.53 18.58 -8.50
N LEU A 171 -2.36 18.21 -8.02
CA LEU A 171 -2.13 17.12 -7.09
C LEU A 171 -1.07 17.52 -6.07
N THR A 172 -1.14 16.97 -4.89
CA THR A 172 -0.10 17.03 -3.85
C THR A 172 1.16 16.27 -4.31
N TYR A 173 2.26 16.37 -3.54
CA TYR A 173 3.52 15.71 -3.92
C TYR A 173 3.35 14.18 -3.97
N PRO A 174 3.56 13.55 -5.14
CA PRO A 174 3.14 12.17 -5.35
C PRO A 174 4.03 11.12 -4.66
N ARG A 175 5.27 11.49 -4.25
CA ARG A 175 6.15 10.53 -3.57
C ARG A 175 5.96 10.61 -2.07
N THR A 176 4.79 10.22 -1.62
CA THR A 176 4.45 10.14 -0.20
C THR A 176 4.17 8.70 0.21
N ASP A 177 4.49 8.36 1.44
CA ASP A 177 4.11 7.13 2.12
C ASP A 177 2.94 7.35 3.10
N SER A 178 2.51 8.59 3.28
CA SER A 178 1.38 8.95 4.13
C SER A 178 0.04 8.77 3.41
N GLN A 179 -0.95 8.33 4.15
CA GLN A 179 -2.36 8.28 3.75
C GLN A 179 -3.21 9.29 4.55
N TYR A 180 -2.54 10.29 5.12
CA TYR A 180 -3.15 11.32 5.96
C TYR A 180 -2.65 12.71 5.56
N LEU A 181 -3.49 13.70 5.82
CA LEU A 181 -3.14 15.12 5.79
C LEU A 181 -2.72 15.59 7.18
N THR A 182 -2.05 16.71 7.26
CA THR A 182 -1.76 17.41 8.52
C THR A 182 -3.00 18.16 9.03
N GLU A 183 -3.09 18.40 10.35
CA GLU A 183 -4.26 19.06 10.95
C GLU A 183 -4.50 20.48 10.43
N ASP A 184 -3.45 21.22 10.07
CA ASP A 184 -3.52 22.55 9.47
C ASP A 184 -4.24 22.59 8.11
N MET A 185 -4.26 21.47 7.39
CA MET A 185 -4.93 21.33 6.09
C MET A 185 -6.45 21.09 6.19
N GLY A 186 -7.01 21.01 7.39
CA GLY A 186 -8.40 20.62 7.61
C GLY A 186 -9.40 21.52 6.88
N GLN A 187 -9.23 22.83 6.96
CA GLN A 187 -10.11 23.79 6.29
C GLN A 187 -9.97 23.74 4.78
N THR A 188 -8.74 23.71 4.27
CA THR A 188 -8.44 23.59 2.83
C THR A 188 -9.07 22.32 2.25
N ALA A 189 -8.91 21.19 2.94
CA ALA A 189 -9.51 19.92 2.51
C ALA A 189 -11.05 19.97 2.51
N GLN A 190 -11.66 20.58 3.52
CA GLN A 190 -13.11 20.72 3.59
C GLN A 190 -13.67 21.56 2.46
N HIS A 191 -13.06 22.71 2.17
CA HIS A 191 -13.46 23.55 1.04
C HIS A 191 -13.31 22.83 -0.29
N LEU A 192 -12.15 22.18 -0.52
CA LEU A 192 -11.88 21.44 -1.75
C LEU A 192 -12.90 20.32 -1.98
N VAL A 193 -13.24 19.54 -0.95
CA VAL A 193 -14.24 18.48 -1.07
C VAL A 193 -15.62 19.06 -1.35
N SER A 194 -16.00 20.16 -0.68
CA SER A 194 -17.28 20.81 -0.94
C SER A 194 -17.40 21.32 -2.37
N ASP A 195 -16.34 21.93 -2.91
CA ASP A 195 -16.29 22.42 -4.29
C ASP A 195 -16.39 21.23 -5.28
N LEU A 196 -15.65 20.15 -5.03
CA LEU A 196 -15.69 18.96 -5.88
C LEU A 196 -17.08 18.30 -5.87
N LEU A 197 -17.75 18.21 -4.72
CA LEU A 197 -19.11 17.65 -4.62
C LEU A 197 -20.11 18.46 -5.47
N GLY A 198 -19.94 19.78 -5.56
CA GLY A 198 -20.75 20.65 -6.41
C GLY A 198 -20.54 20.40 -7.91
N LEU A 199 -19.37 19.91 -8.30
CA LEU A 199 -19.00 19.64 -9.70
C LEU A 199 -19.31 18.21 -10.17
N LEU A 200 -19.42 17.27 -9.24
CA LEU A 200 -19.58 15.84 -9.58
C LEU A 200 -21.05 15.50 -9.84
N PRO A 201 -21.39 15.00 -11.04
CA PRO A 201 -22.80 14.73 -11.41
C PRO A 201 -23.50 13.76 -10.47
N PHE A 202 -22.77 12.77 -9.95
CA PHE A 202 -23.33 11.75 -9.04
C PHE A 202 -23.57 12.27 -7.62
N ALA A 203 -22.99 13.40 -7.26
CA ALA A 203 -23.14 14.04 -5.94
C ALA A 203 -24.26 15.09 -5.91
N GLN A 204 -24.78 15.46 -7.08
CA GLN A 204 -25.86 16.48 -7.18
C GLN A 204 -27.12 16.00 -6.47
N GLY A 205 -27.63 16.82 -5.57
CA GLY A 205 -28.84 16.53 -4.78
C GLY A 205 -28.61 15.64 -3.55
N LEU A 206 -27.37 15.27 -3.25
CA LEU A 206 -27.02 14.60 -2.01
C LEU A 206 -26.59 15.64 -0.96
N ASP A 207 -27.18 15.59 0.22
CA ASP A 207 -26.73 16.36 1.38
C ASP A 207 -25.51 15.65 2.00
N LEU A 208 -24.34 15.94 1.46
CA LEU A 208 -23.09 15.34 1.90
C LEU A 208 -22.27 16.37 2.68
N THR A 209 -22.12 16.14 3.96
CA THR A 209 -21.19 16.92 4.80
C THR A 209 -19.83 16.21 4.82
N PRO A 210 -18.76 16.85 4.32
CA PRO A 210 -17.43 16.23 4.32
C PRO A 210 -16.90 16.02 5.73
N GLU A 211 -16.67 14.78 6.14
CA GLU A 211 -16.03 14.44 7.41
C GLU A 211 -14.51 14.34 7.23
N VAL A 212 -13.83 15.47 7.13
CA VAL A 212 -12.37 15.51 6.91
C VAL A 212 -11.57 15.07 8.13
N GLY A 213 -12.12 15.08 9.33
CA GLY A 213 -11.41 14.72 10.57
C GLY A 213 -10.76 13.32 10.54
N ARG A 214 -11.31 12.40 9.76
CA ARG A 214 -10.75 11.05 9.63
C ARG A 214 -9.47 10.95 8.82
N ILE A 215 -9.22 11.93 7.95
CA ILE A 215 -8.04 11.97 7.09
C ILE A 215 -6.94 12.87 7.65
N LEU A 216 -7.19 13.54 8.78
CA LEU A 216 -6.22 14.42 9.44
C LEU A 216 -5.47 13.66 10.53
N ASN A 217 -4.15 13.59 10.44
CA ASN A 217 -3.29 13.04 11.48
C ASN A 217 -1.83 13.41 11.24
N SER A 218 -1.38 14.53 11.77
CA SER A 218 0.00 15.02 11.61
C SER A 218 1.05 14.05 12.15
N LYS A 219 0.71 13.20 13.14
CA LYS A 219 1.64 12.20 13.69
C LYS A 219 1.93 11.04 12.72
N LYS A 220 1.10 10.86 11.70
CA LYS A 220 1.25 9.82 10.66
C LYS A 220 1.74 10.39 9.34
N VAL A 221 2.14 11.63 9.32
CA VAL A 221 2.81 12.29 8.20
C VAL A 221 4.29 12.36 8.55
N SER A 222 5.15 11.72 7.77
CA SER A 222 6.60 11.75 7.96
C SER A 222 7.23 12.93 7.23
N ASP A 223 7.44 12.79 5.93
CA ASP A 223 8.08 13.81 5.10
C ASP A 223 7.05 14.62 4.31
N HIS A 224 6.07 13.93 3.74
CA HIS A 224 5.02 14.51 2.93
C HIS A 224 3.66 13.94 3.33
N HIS A 225 2.62 14.77 3.31
CA HIS A 225 1.23 14.32 3.47
C HIS A 225 0.71 13.60 2.22
N ALA A 226 -0.46 12.96 2.33
CA ALA A 226 -1.14 12.32 1.23
C ALA A 226 -1.54 13.30 0.12
#